data_7a7f09e77046c9e5f5403d34d57753c9
#
_entry.id   7a7f09e77046c9e5f5403d34d57753c9
#
_cell.length_a   1.000
_cell.length_b   1.000
_cell.length_c   1.000
_cell.angle_alpha   90.00
_cell.angle_beta   90.00
_cell.angle_gamma   90.00
#
_symmetry.space_group_name_H-M   'P 1'
#
loop_
_entity.id
_entity.type
_entity.pdbx_description
1 polymer ?
#
loop_
_entity_poly.entity_id
_entity_poly.type
_entity_poly.pdbx_seq_one_letter_code
_entity_poly.pdbx_strand_id
1 'polypeptide(L)'
;MIKNMYLLCLLFFSFTVVLCANYKKLLKTSDNQLEARKDSQIIMNRNGKMEEERFYYEVGCSGPRLAPGEYVSVDFIGESGTLRPFGNNSISSGIGGGLDGVARDRSKKYGLPKAIEATWVSYTDRKVYSVSTLIPYDTIVSLFRDGGEPCIPLSQDTTGEERTRLIQSLNLCFLPGGKVMLYAKAPVKRILLDWSAIGFEVTDDEVLRHIYRKKGLKNIDEYFDVYYSDRYSDYERWRSYIREHGTLAPLLERYMQRFNYTLNFEFDNKETSIYSVESKFTNGERYSRTSKYNEAFKMPSRLKEFWAMWDYNDSRYSCYMYFNEAEVLKVFDEAYGEDRTQKGELKIKVCKYNNLFDISLNVGDKSIKLEKTAIRVFRRPIENPTKAGELIYKNYEGNHTNFFADDEKYVGE
;
A
#
# COMPACT_ATOMS: atom_id res chain seq x y z
N MET A 1 -6.57 15.29 -44.63
CA MET A 1 -6.39 14.24 -43.60
C MET A 1 -4.90 13.98 -43.26
N ILE A 2 -4.01 13.79 -44.21
CA ILE A 2 -2.58 13.48 -44.00
C ILE A 2 -1.80 14.62 -43.30
N LYS A 3 -2.10 15.92 -43.60
CA LYS A 3 -1.44 17.07 -42.96
C LYS A 3 -1.70 17.18 -41.44
N ASN A 4 -2.89 16.82 -40.98
CA ASN A 4 -3.22 16.84 -39.56
C ASN A 4 -2.59 15.70 -38.76
N MET A 5 -2.31 14.57 -39.41
CA MET A 5 -1.64 13.43 -38.82
C MET A 5 -0.13 13.72 -38.59
N TYR A 6 0.51 14.45 -39.51
CA TYR A 6 1.90 14.90 -39.36
C TYR A 6 2.05 15.94 -38.23
N LEU A 7 1.07 16.85 -38.09
CA LEU A 7 1.07 17.84 -37.01
C LEU A 7 0.91 17.17 -35.63
N LEU A 8 0.06 16.15 -35.52
CA LEU A 8 -0.11 15.36 -34.30
C LEU A 8 1.17 14.58 -33.91
N CYS A 9 1.82 13.98 -34.90
CA CYS A 9 3.10 13.29 -34.67
C CYS A 9 4.22 14.26 -34.25
N LEU A 10 4.27 15.45 -34.82
CA LEU A 10 5.24 16.49 -34.46
C LEU A 10 4.99 17.05 -33.04
N LEU A 11 3.73 17.22 -32.64
CA LEU A 11 3.38 17.63 -31.27
C LEU A 11 3.71 16.54 -30.25
N PHE A 12 3.45 15.28 -30.57
CA PHE A 12 3.85 14.14 -29.72
C PHE A 12 5.39 14.04 -29.60
N PHE A 13 6.11 14.27 -30.68
CA PHE A 13 7.59 14.26 -30.69
C PHE A 13 8.16 15.45 -29.90
N SER A 14 7.56 16.63 -30.01
CA SER A 14 7.99 17.82 -29.25
C SER A 14 7.71 17.67 -27.75
N PHE A 15 6.57 17.08 -27.37
CA PHE A 15 6.23 16.83 -25.96
C PHE A 15 7.18 15.79 -25.32
N THR A 16 7.46 14.70 -26.03
CA THR A 16 8.46 13.70 -25.59
C THR A 16 9.88 14.28 -25.52
N VAL A 17 10.25 15.15 -26.42
CA VAL A 17 11.57 15.82 -26.42
C VAL A 17 11.70 16.82 -25.28
N VAL A 18 10.66 17.59 -24.97
CA VAL A 18 10.65 18.52 -23.81
C VAL A 18 10.67 17.74 -22.49
N LEU A 19 9.93 16.65 -22.38
CA LEU A 19 9.94 15.77 -21.22
C LEU A 19 11.29 15.08 -21.03
N CYS A 20 11.90 14.58 -22.12
CA CYS A 20 13.25 14.02 -22.08
C CYS A 20 14.32 15.09 -21.76
N ALA A 21 14.15 16.34 -22.19
CA ALA A 21 15.07 17.42 -21.86
C ALA A 21 14.97 17.82 -20.38
N ASN A 22 13.77 17.88 -19.83
CA ASN A 22 13.55 18.11 -18.39
C ASN A 22 14.07 16.96 -17.53
N TYR A 23 13.88 15.71 -17.96
CA TYR A 23 14.48 14.53 -17.33
C TYR A 23 16.01 14.58 -17.32
N LYS A 24 16.64 14.91 -18.47
CA LYS A 24 18.10 15.08 -18.55
C LYS A 24 18.60 16.23 -17.68
N LYS A 25 17.82 17.30 -17.54
CA LYS A 25 18.15 18.43 -16.66
C LYS A 25 18.03 18.05 -15.18
N LEU A 26 16.99 17.28 -14.80
CA LEU A 26 16.82 16.72 -13.46
C LEU A 26 17.93 15.73 -13.11
N LEU A 27 18.31 14.85 -14.02
CA LEU A 27 19.45 13.93 -13.81
C LEU A 27 20.77 14.68 -13.63
N LYS A 28 21.05 15.71 -14.43
CA LYS A 28 22.28 16.53 -14.27
C LYS A 28 22.35 17.28 -12.93
N THR A 29 21.18 17.68 -12.36
CA THR A 29 21.13 18.31 -11.03
C THR A 29 21.38 17.28 -9.92
N SER A 30 20.96 16.03 -10.13
CA SER A 30 21.17 14.90 -9.22
C SER A 30 22.65 14.42 -9.23
N ASP A 31 23.30 14.43 -10.39
CA ASP A 31 24.71 14.00 -10.51
C ASP A 31 25.66 14.84 -9.63
N ASN A 32 25.36 16.14 -9.48
CA ASN A 32 26.11 17.03 -8.57
C ASN A 32 25.87 16.74 -7.08
N GLN A 33 24.80 16.01 -6.72
CA GLN A 33 24.54 15.55 -5.35
C GLN A 33 25.05 14.11 -5.11
N LEU A 34 25.29 13.33 -6.15
CA LEU A 34 25.73 11.94 -6.11
C LEU A 34 27.25 11.78 -5.91
N GLU A 35 28.05 12.80 -6.21
CA GLU A 35 29.51 12.75 -5.91
C GLU A 35 29.86 12.66 -4.42
N ALA A 36 28.88 12.89 -3.53
CA ALA A 36 29.10 12.92 -2.08
C ALA A 36 28.87 11.57 -1.36
N ARG A 37 28.46 10.49 -2.05
CA ARG A 37 28.20 9.18 -1.43
C ARG A 37 28.85 8.03 -2.18
N LYS A 38 30.16 7.89 -1.97
CA LYS A 38 30.96 6.73 -2.44
C LYS A 38 30.97 5.61 -1.40
N ASP A 39 29.89 4.84 -1.28
CA ASP A 39 29.92 3.56 -0.54
C ASP A 39 28.91 2.51 -1.02
N SER A 40 28.42 2.59 -2.26
CA SER A 40 27.69 1.47 -2.84
C SER A 40 28.70 0.52 -3.50
N GLN A 41 28.66 -0.76 -3.14
CA GLN A 41 29.41 -1.81 -3.85
C GLN A 41 28.97 -1.83 -5.32
N ILE A 42 29.82 -1.30 -6.18
CA ILE A 42 29.62 -1.27 -7.62
C ILE A 42 30.01 -2.65 -8.16
N ILE A 43 29.03 -3.39 -8.69
CA ILE A 43 29.31 -4.60 -9.43
C ILE A 43 29.76 -4.19 -10.82
N MET A 44 31.05 -4.37 -11.13
CA MET A 44 31.58 -4.17 -12.47
C MET A 44 31.50 -5.47 -13.26
N ASN A 45 31.01 -5.39 -14.50
CA ASN A 45 31.11 -6.51 -15.42
C ASN A 45 32.57 -6.70 -15.92
N ARG A 46 32.85 -7.82 -16.63
CA ARG A 46 34.20 -8.15 -17.18
C ARG A 46 34.79 -7.06 -18.09
N ASN A 47 33.99 -6.10 -18.56
CA ASN A 47 34.40 -5.00 -19.45
C ASN A 47 34.53 -3.67 -18.69
N GLY A 48 34.45 -3.64 -17.36
CA GLY A 48 34.57 -2.43 -16.56
C GLY A 48 33.36 -1.46 -16.65
N LYS A 49 32.25 -1.87 -17.25
CA LYS A 49 31.02 -1.09 -17.25
C LYS A 49 30.19 -1.37 -15.99
N MET A 50 29.64 -0.31 -15.40
CA MET A 50 28.66 -0.42 -14.32
C MET A 50 27.42 -1.12 -14.89
N GLU A 51 27.08 -2.28 -14.33
CA GLU A 51 25.89 -3.00 -14.71
C GLU A 51 24.77 -2.60 -13.76
N GLU A 52 23.66 -2.15 -14.32
CA GLU A 52 22.46 -1.82 -13.55
C GLU A 52 21.95 -3.08 -12.85
N GLU A 53 21.77 -3.02 -11.53
CA GLU A 53 21.21 -4.14 -10.78
C GLU A 53 19.74 -4.35 -11.15
N ARG A 54 19.34 -5.59 -11.40
CA ARG A 54 18.01 -5.93 -11.90
C ARG A 54 17.28 -6.87 -10.95
N PHE A 55 15.99 -6.60 -10.77
CA PHE A 55 15.11 -7.32 -9.87
C PHE A 55 13.87 -7.85 -10.59
N TYR A 56 13.25 -8.87 -10.00
CA TYR A 56 11.89 -9.28 -10.35
C TYR A 56 10.91 -8.45 -9.54
N TYR A 57 10.18 -7.54 -10.18
CA TYR A 57 9.19 -6.73 -9.49
C TYR A 57 8.06 -6.29 -10.42
N GLU A 58 6.98 -5.84 -9.79
CA GLU A 58 5.80 -5.30 -10.44
C GLU A 58 5.62 -3.84 -10.04
N VAL A 59 4.86 -3.09 -10.82
CA VAL A 59 4.48 -1.72 -10.52
C VAL A 59 2.96 -1.60 -10.47
N GLY A 60 2.43 -0.81 -9.56
CA GLY A 60 1.00 -0.65 -9.38
C GLY A 60 0.59 0.73 -8.90
N CYS A 61 -0.72 0.93 -8.82
CA CYS A 61 -1.35 2.15 -8.33
C CYS A 61 -2.43 1.81 -7.32
N SER A 62 -2.61 2.68 -6.34
CA SER A 62 -3.64 2.57 -5.30
C SER A 62 -4.13 3.94 -4.86
N GLY A 63 -5.19 3.96 -4.08
CA GLY A 63 -5.73 5.14 -3.41
C GLY A 63 -6.86 4.76 -2.49
N PRO A 64 -7.30 5.65 -1.62
CA PRO A 64 -8.40 5.40 -0.70
C PRO A 64 -9.68 5.01 -1.45
N ARG A 65 -10.41 4.02 -0.96
CA ARG A 65 -11.68 3.58 -1.57
C ARG A 65 -12.72 4.68 -1.65
N LEU A 66 -12.86 5.43 -0.57
CA LEU A 66 -13.84 6.51 -0.49
C LEU A 66 -13.34 7.83 -1.11
N ALA A 67 -12.12 7.84 -1.63
CA ALA A 67 -11.62 8.92 -2.47
C ALA A 67 -11.18 8.35 -3.83
N PRO A 68 -12.13 7.81 -4.60
CA PRO A 68 -11.82 7.13 -5.85
C PRO A 68 -11.26 8.07 -6.91
N GLY A 69 -10.53 7.46 -7.82
CA GLY A 69 -9.98 8.15 -8.98
C GLY A 69 -9.57 7.15 -10.05
N GLU A 70 -8.99 7.66 -11.11
CA GLU A 70 -8.32 6.84 -12.12
C GLU A 70 -7.02 7.49 -12.57
N TYR A 71 -6.02 6.69 -12.94
CA TYR A 71 -4.85 7.23 -13.61
C TYR A 71 -5.06 7.30 -15.13
N VAL A 72 -4.60 8.40 -15.70
CA VAL A 72 -4.58 8.62 -17.16
C VAL A 72 -3.31 7.99 -17.74
N SER A 73 -2.18 8.25 -17.06
CA SER A 73 -0.88 7.64 -17.36
C SER A 73 -0.06 7.53 -16.09
N VAL A 74 0.73 6.47 -15.98
CA VAL A 74 1.74 6.30 -14.94
C VAL A 74 2.95 5.61 -15.55
N ASP A 75 4.09 6.25 -15.46
CA ASP A 75 5.36 5.80 -15.96
C ASP A 75 6.38 5.73 -14.82
N PHE A 76 6.93 4.55 -14.58
CA PHE A 76 8.09 4.32 -13.73
C PHE A 76 9.32 4.27 -14.65
N ILE A 77 10.17 5.28 -14.56
CA ILE A 77 11.22 5.56 -15.52
C ILE A 77 12.58 5.18 -14.94
N GLY A 78 13.27 4.24 -15.58
CA GLY A 78 14.62 3.78 -15.24
C GLY A 78 15.56 3.83 -16.45
N GLU A 79 16.82 3.49 -16.25
CA GLU A 79 17.82 3.43 -17.32
C GLU A 79 17.51 2.34 -18.35
N SER A 80 16.95 1.22 -17.88
CA SER A 80 16.57 0.09 -18.73
C SER A 80 15.22 0.28 -19.45
N GLY A 81 14.54 1.43 -19.27
CA GLY A 81 13.28 1.78 -19.91
C GLY A 81 12.18 2.16 -18.92
N THR A 82 10.96 2.17 -19.41
CA THR A 82 9.77 2.58 -18.67
C THR A 82 8.87 1.39 -18.37
N LEU A 83 8.46 1.26 -17.11
CA LEU A 83 7.44 0.30 -16.68
C LEU A 83 6.13 1.03 -16.41
N ARG A 84 5.02 0.39 -16.77
CA ARG A 84 3.66 0.91 -16.61
C ARG A 84 2.80 -0.08 -15.84
N PRO A 85 1.96 0.38 -14.91
CA PRO A 85 0.91 -0.47 -14.34
C PRO A 85 0.05 -1.07 -15.45
N PHE A 86 -0.34 -2.33 -15.28
CA PHE A 86 -1.19 -3.02 -16.23
C PHE A 86 -2.53 -3.36 -15.57
N GLY A 87 -3.62 -3.18 -16.31
CA GLY A 87 -4.96 -3.56 -15.86
C GLY A 87 -5.93 -2.40 -15.79
N ASN A 88 -6.80 -2.42 -14.80
CA ASN A 88 -7.81 -1.39 -14.58
C ASN A 88 -7.14 -0.08 -14.10
N ASN A 89 -7.51 1.04 -14.71
CA ASN A 89 -7.00 2.36 -14.35
C ASN A 89 -7.52 2.89 -13.00
N SER A 90 -8.37 2.14 -12.31
CA SER A 90 -8.92 2.54 -11.01
C SER A 90 -7.84 2.60 -9.93
N ILE A 91 -7.89 3.63 -9.09
CA ILE A 91 -7.01 3.83 -7.93
C ILE A 91 -7.77 3.76 -6.60
N SER A 92 -8.85 2.99 -6.53
CA SER A 92 -9.73 2.85 -5.35
C SER A 92 -9.52 1.54 -4.58
N SER A 93 -8.31 1.00 -4.57
CA SER A 93 -8.01 -0.31 -3.97
C SER A 93 -7.61 -0.29 -2.49
N GLY A 94 -7.71 0.88 -1.85
CA GLY A 94 -7.25 1.12 -0.47
C GLY A 94 -5.84 1.73 -0.41
N ILE A 95 -5.51 2.35 0.72
CA ILE A 95 -4.21 3.00 0.94
C ILE A 95 -3.09 1.96 0.90
N GLY A 96 -2.12 2.17 -0.01
CA GLY A 96 -1.01 1.24 -0.22
C GLY A 96 -1.43 -0.16 -0.69
N GLY A 97 -2.74 -0.42 -0.79
CA GLY A 97 -3.31 -1.61 -1.41
C GLY A 97 -3.33 -1.42 -2.93
N GLY A 98 -3.58 -2.42 -3.68
CA GLY A 98 -3.71 -2.34 -5.12
C GLY A 98 -3.45 -3.69 -5.71
N LEU A 99 -4.07 -3.93 -6.84
CA LEU A 99 -3.61 -4.98 -7.71
C LEU A 99 -2.23 -4.51 -8.19
N ASP A 100 -1.20 -5.12 -7.65
CA ASP A 100 0.14 -4.98 -8.19
C ASP A 100 0.02 -5.35 -9.66
N GLY A 101 0.13 -4.36 -10.53
CA GLY A 101 0.05 -4.57 -11.98
C GLY A 101 1.21 -5.45 -12.40
N VAL A 102 0.97 -6.37 -13.29
CA VAL A 102 2.01 -7.30 -13.75
C VAL A 102 2.93 -6.56 -14.69
N ALA A 103 4.23 -6.51 -14.38
CA ALA A 103 5.21 -6.24 -15.41
C ALA A 103 4.99 -7.23 -16.58
N ARG A 104 5.09 -6.75 -17.81
CA ARG A 104 4.72 -7.50 -19.04
C ARG A 104 5.30 -8.91 -19.14
N ASP A 105 6.40 -9.16 -18.47
CA ASP A 105 7.06 -10.45 -18.46
C ASP A 105 7.62 -10.76 -17.07
N ARG A 106 6.88 -11.59 -16.32
CA ARG A 106 7.29 -12.04 -14.97
C ARG A 106 8.56 -12.89 -14.96
N SER A 107 9.03 -13.31 -16.13
CA SER A 107 10.26 -14.09 -16.26
C SER A 107 11.51 -13.22 -16.33
N LYS A 108 11.38 -11.92 -16.49
CA LYS A 108 12.49 -10.99 -16.69
C LYS A 108 12.74 -10.12 -15.46
N LYS A 109 14.01 -9.84 -15.23
CA LYS A 109 14.46 -8.84 -14.28
C LYS A 109 14.56 -7.48 -14.96
N TYR A 110 14.13 -6.45 -14.26
CA TYR A 110 14.19 -5.07 -14.72
C TYR A 110 15.07 -4.24 -13.79
N GLY A 111 15.71 -3.21 -14.33
CA GLY A 111 16.35 -2.17 -13.54
C GLY A 111 15.29 -1.38 -12.77
N LEU A 112 15.66 -0.88 -11.60
CA LEU A 112 14.74 -0.11 -10.78
C LEU A 112 14.53 1.30 -11.34
N PRO A 113 13.32 1.87 -11.19
CA PRO A 113 13.05 3.22 -11.65
C PRO A 113 13.76 4.26 -10.78
N LYS A 114 14.17 5.35 -11.40
CA LYS A 114 14.78 6.52 -10.75
C LYS A 114 13.81 7.69 -10.65
N ALA A 115 12.79 7.70 -11.52
CA ALA A 115 11.78 8.74 -11.58
C ALA A 115 10.41 8.16 -11.85
N ILE A 116 9.39 8.97 -11.59
CA ILE A 116 8.00 8.71 -11.98
C ILE A 116 7.45 9.91 -12.75
N GLU A 117 6.55 9.60 -13.67
CA GLU A 117 5.63 10.55 -14.28
C GLU A 117 4.22 9.98 -14.15
N ALA A 118 3.29 10.77 -13.64
CA ALA A 118 1.92 10.34 -13.49
C ALA A 118 0.95 11.47 -13.75
N THR A 119 -0.17 11.14 -14.41
CA THR A 119 -1.34 12.00 -14.55
C THR A 119 -2.55 11.21 -14.09
N TRP A 120 -3.33 11.77 -13.18
CA TRP A 120 -4.51 11.10 -12.62
C TRP A 120 -5.66 12.03 -12.38
N VAL A 121 -6.83 11.48 -12.32
CA VAL A 121 -8.09 12.15 -12.00
C VAL A 121 -8.45 11.84 -10.56
N SER A 122 -8.64 12.86 -9.73
CA SER A 122 -9.24 12.77 -8.40
C SER A 122 -10.71 13.15 -8.51
N TYR A 123 -11.59 12.18 -8.34
CA TYR A 123 -13.04 12.47 -8.41
C TYR A 123 -13.52 13.30 -7.22
N THR A 124 -12.91 13.09 -6.06
CA THR A 124 -13.27 13.81 -4.84
C THR A 124 -12.89 15.28 -4.88
N ASP A 125 -11.75 15.59 -5.48
CA ASP A 125 -11.28 16.97 -5.65
C ASP A 125 -11.88 17.62 -6.90
N ARG A 126 -12.47 16.83 -7.80
CA ARG A 126 -12.91 17.22 -9.15
C ARG A 126 -11.77 17.89 -9.93
N LYS A 127 -10.59 17.26 -9.87
CA LYS A 127 -9.35 17.78 -10.46
C LYS A 127 -8.58 16.69 -11.17
N VAL A 128 -7.82 17.13 -12.15
CA VAL A 128 -6.77 16.32 -12.78
C VAL A 128 -5.43 16.81 -12.27
N TYR A 129 -4.60 15.91 -11.83
CA TYR A 129 -3.26 16.22 -11.34
C TYR A 129 -2.19 15.57 -12.20
N SER A 130 -1.02 16.18 -12.24
CA SER A 130 0.17 15.59 -12.86
C SER A 130 1.40 15.80 -11.98
N VAL A 131 2.31 14.84 -12.02
CA VAL A 131 3.58 14.90 -11.30
C VAL A 131 4.69 14.29 -12.15
N SER A 132 5.89 14.91 -12.10
CA SER A 132 7.13 14.35 -12.65
C SER A 132 8.22 14.59 -11.62
N THR A 133 8.82 13.53 -11.05
CA THR A 133 9.77 13.65 -9.94
C THR A 133 10.66 12.42 -9.79
N LEU A 134 11.80 12.61 -9.12
CA LEU A 134 12.68 11.52 -8.72
C LEU A 134 12.10 10.76 -7.53
N ILE A 135 12.42 9.48 -7.44
CA ILE A 135 12.07 8.60 -6.31
C ILE A 135 13.31 8.15 -5.55
N PRO A 136 13.19 7.67 -4.30
CA PRO A 136 14.33 7.32 -3.44
C PRO A 136 14.99 6.00 -3.89
N TYR A 137 15.72 6.03 -5.00
CA TYR A 137 16.32 4.88 -5.68
C TYR A 137 17.16 4.00 -4.75
N ASP A 138 18.10 4.60 -3.99
CA ASP A 138 19.00 3.84 -3.11
C ASP A 138 18.25 3.08 -2.00
N THR A 139 17.20 3.70 -1.46
CA THR A 139 16.33 3.06 -0.46
C THR A 139 15.60 1.86 -1.07
N ILE A 140 15.10 2.01 -2.30
CA ILE A 140 14.41 0.92 -3.01
C ILE A 140 15.38 -0.22 -3.31
N VAL A 141 16.60 0.11 -3.79
CA VAL A 141 17.66 -0.90 -4.04
C VAL A 141 17.96 -1.69 -2.77
N SER A 142 18.21 -0.99 -1.65
CA SER A 142 18.49 -1.65 -0.36
C SER A 142 17.36 -2.58 0.05
N LEU A 143 16.11 -2.11 -0.01
CA LEU A 143 14.95 -2.92 0.34
C LEU A 143 14.78 -4.16 -0.54
N PHE A 144 15.09 -4.05 -1.82
CA PHE A 144 14.94 -5.16 -2.75
C PHE A 144 16.09 -6.17 -2.63
N ARG A 145 17.29 -5.73 -2.25
CA ARG A 145 18.40 -6.61 -1.88
C ARG A 145 18.12 -7.38 -0.59
N ASP A 146 17.60 -6.67 0.42
CA ASP A 146 17.32 -7.22 1.74
C ASP A 146 16.01 -8.03 1.77
N GLY A 147 15.29 -8.09 0.66
CA GLY A 147 13.92 -8.57 0.54
C GLY A 147 13.66 -10.03 0.94
N GLY A 148 14.68 -10.73 1.43
CA GLY A 148 14.54 -12.06 2.03
C GLY A 148 14.23 -13.18 1.02
N GLU A 149 14.26 -14.41 1.50
CA GLU A 149 13.89 -15.59 0.71
C GLU A 149 12.40 -15.59 0.35
N PRO A 150 12.04 -16.23 -0.77
CA PRO A 150 10.66 -16.35 -1.22
C PRO A 150 9.78 -17.04 -0.19
N CYS A 151 8.66 -16.42 0.18
CA CYS A 151 7.81 -16.88 1.27
C CYS A 151 6.58 -17.67 0.84
N ILE A 152 6.28 -17.82 -0.44
CA ILE A 152 5.06 -18.49 -0.90
C ILE A 152 5.41 -19.53 -1.96
N PRO A 153 5.17 -20.82 -1.68
CA PRO A 153 5.08 -21.81 -2.75
C PRO A 153 3.90 -21.42 -3.63
N LEU A 154 4.15 -21.13 -4.91
CA LEU A 154 3.08 -21.14 -5.89
C LEU A 154 2.63 -22.58 -6.07
N SER A 155 1.32 -22.77 -6.33
CA SER A 155 0.77 -24.07 -6.68
C SER A 155 1.73 -24.81 -7.61
N GLN A 156 2.01 -26.06 -7.30
CA GLN A 156 2.80 -26.95 -8.14
C GLN A 156 2.36 -26.78 -9.61
N ASP A 157 3.31 -26.45 -10.46
CA ASP A 157 3.05 -26.53 -11.88
C ASP A 157 2.93 -28.02 -12.28
N THR A 158 2.50 -28.27 -13.51
CA THR A 158 2.33 -29.65 -14.04
C THR A 158 3.63 -30.46 -14.06
N THR A 159 4.77 -29.88 -13.73
CA THR A 159 6.08 -30.52 -13.64
C THR A 159 6.51 -30.86 -12.22
N GLY A 160 5.74 -30.47 -11.20
CA GLY A 160 6.02 -30.77 -9.80
C GLY A 160 7.13 -29.94 -9.16
N GLU A 161 7.69 -28.94 -9.86
CA GLU A 161 8.67 -28.02 -9.30
C GLU A 161 8.00 -26.92 -8.47
N GLU A 162 8.38 -26.80 -7.21
CA GLU A 162 8.02 -25.66 -6.36
C GLU A 162 8.68 -24.38 -6.88
N ARG A 163 7.94 -23.59 -7.64
CA ARG A 163 8.39 -22.25 -8.02
C ARG A 163 8.02 -21.25 -6.94
N THR A 164 8.99 -20.91 -6.14
CA THR A 164 8.91 -19.77 -5.21
C THR A 164 9.15 -18.47 -5.96
N ARG A 165 8.19 -17.55 -5.95
CA ARG A 165 8.36 -16.21 -6.52
C ARG A 165 8.43 -15.16 -5.42
N LEU A 166 9.53 -14.40 -5.44
CA LEU A 166 9.60 -13.11 -4.75
C LEU A 166 8.66 -12.14 -5.45
N ILE A 167 7.53 -11.82 -4.85
CA ILE A 167 6.67 -10.76 -5.36
C ILE A 167 7.10 -9.46 -4.69
N GLN A 168 8.08 -8.80 -5.30
CA GLN A 168 8.41 -7.41 -4.97
C GLN A 168 7.56 -6.48 -5.82
N SER A 169 7.16 -5.35 -5.29
CA SER A 169 6.47 -4.34 -6.09
C SER A 169 6.71 -2.93 -5.59
N LEU A 170 6.53 -1.97 -6.51
CA LEU A 170 6.42 -0.55 -6.22
C LEU A 170 5.00 -0.11 -6.51
N ASN A 171 4.37 0.58 -5.58
CA ASN A 171 3.00 1.05 -5.71
C ASN A 171 2.91 2.54 -5.40
N LEU A 172 2.38 3.31 -6.36
CA LEU A 172 2.04 4.71 -6.16
C LEU A 172 0.64 4.80 -5.54
N CYS A 173 0.54 5.46 -4.41
CA CYS A 173 -0.72 5.74 -3.76
C CYS A 173 -1.09 7.19 -3.96
N PHE A 174 -2.19 7.43 -4.69
CA PHE A 174 -2.71 8.76 -4.96
C PHE A 174 -3.74 9.12 -3.91
N LEU A 175 -3.55 10.27 -3.27
CA LEU A 175 -4.41 10.79 -2.22
C LEU A 175 -5.09 12.07 -2.67
N PRO A 176 -6.24 12.45 -2.07
CA PRO A 176 -6.83 13.77 -2.25
C PRO A 176 -5.85 14.91 -2.03
N GLY A 177 -6.09 16.04 -2.70
CA GLY A 177 -5.19 17.20 -2.67
C GLY A 177 -3.95 17.05 -3.55
N GLY A 178 -3.96 16.10 -4.48
CA GLY A 178 -2.83 15.88 -5.41
C GLY A 178 -1.62 15.20 -4.79
N LYS A 179 -1.71 14.69 -3.57
CA LYS A 179 -0.59 14.03 -2.89
C LYS A 179 -0.35 12.62 -3.44
N VAL A 180 0.91 12.28 -3.64
CA VAL A 180 1.36 10.95 -4.06
C VAL A 180 2.36 10.41 -3.07
N MET A 181 2.22 9.14 -2.72
CA MET A 181 3.12 8.40 -1.83
C MET A 181 3.60 7.13 -2.52
N LEU A 182 4.76 6.63 -2.13
CA LEU A 182 5.36 5.43 -2.72
C LEU A 182 5.49 4.32 -1.68
N TYR A 183 4.94 3.17 -2.00
CA TYR A 183 5.09 1.94 -1.23
C TYR A 183 6.04 0.98 -1.94
N ALA A 184 6.90 0.34 -1.16
CA ALA A 184 7.68 -0.79 -1.60
C ALA A 184 7.20 -2.06 -0.88
N LYS A 185 6.97 -3.13 -1.63
CA LYS A 185 6.58 -4.43 -1.11
C LYS A 185 7.72 -5.42 -1.30
N ALA A 186 8.07 -6.07 -0.22
CA ALA A 186 8.89 -7.27 -0.18
C ALA A 186 8.02 -8.44 0.33
N PRO A 187 8.48 -9.70 0.29
CA PRO A 187 7.66 -10.87 0.62
C PRO A 187 6.94 -10.80 1.96
N VAL A 188 7.59 -10.29 2.99
CA VAL A 188 7.06 -10.24 4.36
C VAL A 188 6.62 -8.85 4.81
N LYS A 189 6.87 -7.83 4.00
CA LYS A 189 6.54 -6.46 4.38
C LYS A 189 6.13 -5.61 3.17
N ARG A 190 5.20 -4.71 3.41
CA ARG A 190 4.92 -3.55 2.57
C ARG A 190 5.12 -2.32 3.42
N ILE A 191 6.02 -1.47 3.00
CA ILE A 191 6.40 -0.26 3.73
C ILE A 191 6.09 0.98 2.92
N LEU A 192 5.67 2.03 3.60
CA LEU A 192 5.60 3.38 3.08
C LEU A 192 7.02 3.96 3.13
N LEU A 193 7.55 4.34 1.96
CA LEU A 193 8.84 5.00 1.90
C LEU A 193 8.74 6.42 2.46
N ASP A 194 9.83 6.91 3.03
CA ASP A 194 9.95 8.31 3.46
C ASP A 194 10.12 9.21 2.22
N TRP A 195 9.05 9.25 1.43
CA TRP A 195 8.96 10.00 0.19
C TRP A 195 7.51 10.32 -0.13
N SER A 196 7.27 11.54 -0.54
CA SER A 196 5.99 11.96 -1.11
C SER A 196 6.19 13.10 -2.11
N ALA A 197 5.24 13.26 -3.00
CA ALA A 197 5.19 14.38 -3.93
C ALA A 197 3.78 14.99 -3.95
N ILE A 198 3.70 16.23 -4.40
CA ILE A 198 2.43 16.92 -4.68
C ILE A 198 2.36 17.18 -6.20
N GLY A 199 1.34 16.66 -6.82
CA GLY A 199 1.02 16.96 -8.21
C GLY A 199 0.48 18.37 -8.37
N PHE A 200 0.76 18.97 -9.50
CA PHE A 200 0.14 20.22 -9.91
C PHE A 200 -1.19 19.94 -10.62
N GLU A 201 -2.14 20.86 -10.47
CA GLU A 201 -3.42 20.79 -11.16
C GLU A 201 -3.24 21.02 -12.66
N VAL A 202 -3.79 20.14 -13.47
CA VAL A 202 -3.78 20.25 -14.93
C VAL A 202 -4.94 21.14 -15.35
N THR A 203 -4.61 22.31 -15.90
CA THR A 203 -5.58 23.29 -16.42
C THR A 203 -5.55 23.40 -17.94
N ASP A 204 -4.70 22.60 -18.60
CA ASP A 204 -4.59 22.59 -20.06
C ASP A 204 -5.83 21.96 -20.69
N ASP A 205 -6.59 22.78 -21.44
CA ASP A 205 -7.84 22.38 -22.10
C ASP A 205 -7.65 21.21 -23.07
N GLU A 206 -6.49 21.06 -23.71
CA GLU A 206 -6.24 19.98 -24.64
C GLU A 206 -6.09 18.65 -23.92
N VAL A 207 -5.38 18.64 -22.79
CA VAL A 207 -5.24 17.45 -21.92
C VAL A 207 -6.59 17.08 -21.34
N LEU A 208 -7.32 18.02 -20.76
CA LEU A 208 -8.65 17.78 -20.19
C LEU A 208 -9.63 17.27 -21.26
N ARG A 209 -9.60 17.87 -22.45
CA ARG A 209 -10.41 17.46 -23.61
C ARG A 209 -10.13 16.01 -24.01
N HIS A 210 -8.88 15.59 -23.99
CA HIS A 210 -8.52 14.18 -24.28
C HIS A 210 -9.15 13.21 -23.29
N ILE A 211 -9.19 13.56 -22.01
CA ILE A 211 -9.75 12.73 -20.94
C ILE A 211 -11.25 12.52 -21.14
N TYR A 212 -12.05 13.60 -21.21
CA TYR A 212 -13.51 13.48 -21.29
C TYR A 212 -14.02 13.01 -22.65
N ARG A 213 -13.38 13.40 -23.76
CA ARG A 213 -13.77 12.95 -25.11
C ARG A 213 -13.52 11.49 -25.37
N LYS A 214 -12.47 10.92 -24.79
CA LYS A 214 -12.22 9.47 -24.85
C LYS A 214 -13.39 8.65 -24.27
N LYS A 215 -14.17 9.27 -23.40
CA LYS A 215 -15.37 8.67 -22.78
C LYS A 215 -16.67 9.13 -23.45
N GLY A 216 -16.63 9.91 -24.53
CA GLY A 216 -17.80 10.41 -25.24
C GLY A 216 -18.54 11.56 -24.54
N LEU A 217 -17.89 12.25 -23.59
CA LEU A 217 -18.48 13.31 -22.79
C LEU A 217 -18.16 14.70 -23.36
N LYS A 218 -18.93 15.71 -22.96
CA LYS A 218 -18.87 17.06 -23.56
C LYS A 218 -17.83 17.95 -22.91
N ASN A 219 -17.63 17.80 -21.60
CA ASN A 219 -16.71 18.58 -20.80
C ASN A 219 -16.23 17.82 -19.57
N ILE A 220 -15.29 18.41 -18.84
CA ILE A 220 -14.67 17.78 -17.68
C ILE A 220 -15.64 17.69 -16.48
N ASP A 221 -16.57 18.61 -16.35
CA ASP A 221 -17.56 18.58 -15.26
C ASP A 221 -18.55 17.43 -15.45
N GLU A 222 -19.03 17.22 -16.68
CA GLU A 222 -19.86 16.04 -17.00
C GLU A 222 -19.10 14.74 -16.75
N TYR A 223 -17.79 14.71 -17.03
CA TYR A 223 -16.94 13.58 -16.70
C TYR A 223 -16.93 13.29 -15.20
N PHE A 224 -16.71 14.30 -14.37
CA PHE A 224 -16.75 14.14 -12.92
C PHE A 224 -18.12 13.67 -12.44
N ASP A 225 -19.21 14.24 -12.96
CA ASP A 225 -20.56 13.90 -12.53
C ASP A 225 -20.93 12.44 -12.85
N VAL A 226 -20.64 12.01 -14.08
CA VAL A 226 -20.97 10.63 -14.54
C VAL A 226 -20.13 9.59 -13.82
N TYR A 227 -18.81 9.78 -13.74
CA TYR A 227 -17.94 8.76 -13.15
C TYR A 227 -17.96 8.73 -11.63
N TYR A 228 -18.42 9.79 -11.01
CA TYR A 228 -18.53 9.90 -9.60
C TYR A 228 -19.84 9.28 -9.07
N SER A 229 -20.95 9.42 -9.79
CA SER A 229 -22.25 8.91 -9.37
C SER A 229 -22.43 7.41 -9.59
N ASP A 230 -21.92 6.88 -10.72
CA ASP A 230 -22.30 5.54 -11.19
C ASP A 230 -21.43 4.39 -10.67
N ARG A 231 -20.23 4.67 -10.15
CA ARG A 231 -19.25 3.60 -9.88
C ARG A 231 -19.10 3.22 -8.43
N TYR A 232 -19.62 3.98 -7.46
CA TYR A 232 -19.24 3.80 -6.07
C TYR A 232 -20.43 3.74 -5.14
N SER A 233 -20.79 2.54 -4.71
CA SER A 233 -21.82 2.27 -3.69
C SER A 233 -21.51 2.96 -2.35
N ASP A 234 -20.24 3.26 -2.08
CA ASP A 234 -19.77 3.91 -0.84
C ASP A 234 -19.84 5.45 -0.88
N TYR A 235 -20.42 5.98 -1.93
CA TYR A 235 -20.46 7.40 -2.22
C TYR A 235 -21.17 8.24 -1.14
N GLU A 236 -22.29 7.77 -0.60
CA GLU A 236 -23.04 8.51 0.42
C GLU A 236 -22.29 8.62 1.75
N ARG A 237 -21.56 7.58 2.15
CA ARG A 237 -20.72 7.61 3.34
C ARG A 237 -19.60 8.66 3.22
N TRP A 238 -18.92 8.69 2.08
CA TRP A 238 -17.91 9.69 1.80
C TRP A 238 -18.50 11.12 1.74
N ARG A 239 -19.62 11.31 1.05
CA ARG A 239 -20.32 12.60 1.01
C ARG A 239 -20.71 13.10 2.38
N SER A 240 -21.21 12.21 3.24
CA SER A 240 -21.55 12.55 4.61
C SER A 240 -20.32 12.99 5.39
N TYR A 241 -19.22 12.25 5.27
CA TYR A 241 -17.96 12.63 5.91
C TYR A 241 -17.46 13.99 5.43
N ILE A 242 -17.45 14.24 4.12
CA ILE A 242 -17.00 15.53 3.56
C ILE A 242 -17.95 16.67 3.95
N ARG A 243 -19.27 16.46 3.99
CA ARG A 243 -20.22 17.48 4.47
C ARG A 243 -19.95 17.88 5.91
N GLU A 244 -19.59 16.93 6.75
CA GLU A 244 -19.31 17.15 8.16
C GLU A 244 -17.94 17.78 8.41
N HIS A 245 -16.91 17.33 7.69
CA HIS A 245 -15.50 17.64 7.97
C HIS A 245 -14.80 18.46 6.88
N GLY A 246 -15.45 18.71 5.76
CA GLY A 246 -14.94 19.50 4.63
C GLY A 246 -14.00 18.75 3.69
N THR A 247 -13.12 17.89 4.21
CA THR A 247 -12.11 17.16 3.42
C THR A 247 -11.65 15.90 4.12
N LEU A 248 -11.11 14.93 3.35
CA LEU A 248 -10.46 13.73 3.90
C LEU A 248 -9.02 13.97 4.36
N ALA A 249 -8.38 15.06 3.96
CA ALA A 249 -6.95 15.27 4.20
C ALA A 249 -6.55 15.14 5.68
N PRO A 250 -7.25 15.75 6.66
CA PRO A 250 -6.88 15.61 8.08
C PRO A 250 -6.98 14.18 8.59
N LEU A 251 -7.96 13.39 8.12
CA LEU A 251 -8.09 11.98 8.50
C LEU A 251 -6.93 11.15 7.93
N LEU A 252 -6.60 11.38 6.66
CA LEU A 252 -5.49 10.68 6.02
C LEU A 252 -4.14 11.04 6.67
N GLU A 253 -3.95 12.29 7.10
CA GLU A 253 -2.78 12.68 7.89
C GLU A 253 -2.72 11.93 9.22
N ARG A 254 -3.85 11.74 9.91
CA ARG A 254 -3.90 10.93 11.14
C ARG A 254 -3.53 9.47 10.85
N TYR A 255 -3.93 8.90 9.72
CA TYR A 255 -3.55 7.53 9.35
C TYR A 255 -2.05 7.38 9.12
N MET A 256 -1.38 8.42 8.61
CA MET A 256 0.05 8.42 8.35
C MET A 256 0.91 8.62 9.61
N GLN A 257 0.32 9.04 10.72
CA GLN A 257 1.04 9.24 11.98
C GLN A 257 1.70 7.96 12.46
N ARG A 258 2.93 8.08 12.93
CA ARG A 258 3.74 6.97 13.45
C ARG A 258 3.92 7.09 14.96
N PHE A 259 4.00 5.95 15.63
CA PHE A 259 4.07 5.85 17.08
C PHE A 259 5.16 4.84 17.48
N ASN A 260 5.86 5.14 18.55
CA ASN A 260 6.89 4.25 19.07
C ASN A 260 6.27 3.19 20.01
N TYR A 261 5.67 2.16 19.43
CA TYR A 261 5.16 1.03 20.21
C TYR A 261 5.61 -0.32 19.64
N THR A 262 5.57 -1.32 20.51
CA THR A 262 5.74 -2.73 20.16
C THR A 262 4.39 -3.43 20.20
N LEU A 263 4.19 -4.41 19.30
CA LEU A 263 3.04 -5.29 19.33
C LEU A 263 3.41 -6.54 20.13
N ASN A 264 2.76 -6.72 21.29
CA ASN A 264 2.93 -7.88 22.15
C ASN A 264 1.70 -8.80 22.03
N PHE A 265 1.91 -10.00 21.49
CA PHE A 265 0.89 -11.03 21.36
C PHE A 265 1.24 -12.18 22.29
N GLU A 266 0.48 -12.34 23.39
CA GLU A 266 0.75 -13.28 24.46
C GLU A 266 -0.43 -14.18 24.78
N PHE A 267 -0.15 -15.31 25.44
CA PHE A 267 -1.12 -16.34 25.76
C PHE A 267 -1.06 -16.71 27.25
N ASP A 268 -2.22 -17.00 27.84
CA ASP A 268 -2.28 -17.62 29.16
C ASP A 268 -1.69 -19.03 29.14
N ASN A 269 -1.84 -19.76 28.02
CA ASN A 269 -1.27 -21.08 27.83
C ASN A 269 0.21 -20.95 27.39
N LYS A 270 1.13 -21.31 28.26
CA LYS A 270 2.58 -21.20 28.01
C LYS A 270 3.10 -22.16 26.93
N GLU A 271 2.35 -23.22 26.62
CA GLU A 271 2.69 -24.20 25.59
C GLU A 271 2.26 -23.79 24.18
N THR A 272 1.64 -22.62 24.06
CA THR A 272 1.21 -22.10 22.76
C THR A 272 2.41 -21.69 21.92
N SER A 273 2.45 -22.10 20.66
CA SER A 273 3.45 -21.69 19.69
C SER A 273 2.83 -20.87 18.57
N ILE A 274 3.40 -19.68 18.32
CA ILE A 274 2.96 -18.80 17.22
C ILE A 274 3.47 -19.37 15.90
N TYR A 275 2.55 -19.69 14.99
CA TYR A 275 2.87 -20.15 13.65
C TYR A 275 3.12 -18.99 12.68
N SER A 276 2.21 -18.02 12.65
CA SER A 276 2.35 -16.81 11.82
C SER A 276 1.52 -15.67 12.35
N VAL A 277 1.96 -14.46 12.04
CA VAL A 277 1.27 -13.20 12.37
C VAL A 277 1.34 -12.27 11.19
N GLU A 278 0.24 -11.58 10.91
CA GLU A 278 0.17 -10.50 9.95
C GLU A 278 -0.45 -9.27 10.59
N SER A 279 0.16 -8.12 10.39
CA SER A 279 -0.31 -6.82 10.87
C SER A 279 -0.48 -5.87 9.70
N LYS A 280 -1.63 -5.23 9.61
CA LYS A 280 -1.89 -4.15 8.66
C LYS A 280 -2.17 -2.86 9.43
N PHE A 281 -1.62 -1.77 8.95
CA PHE A 281 -1.65 -0.48 9.63
C PHE A 281 -2.49 0.54 8.87
N THR A 282 -2.95 1.58 9.57
CA THR A 282 -3.81 2.62 8.98
C THR A 282 -3.16 3.33 7.80
N ASN A 283 -1.84 3.48 7.81
CA ASN A 283 -1.08 4.06 6.71
C ASN A 283 -0.83 3.09 5.52
N GLY A 284 -1.47 1.93 5.47
CA GLY A 284 -1.32 0.96 4.40
C GLY A 284 -0.08 0.06 4.50
N GLU A 285 0.78 0.25 5.49
CA GLU A 285 1.89 -0.67 5.75
C GLU A 285 1.37 -2.04 6.18
N ARG A 286 2.13 -3.09 5.86
CA ARG A 286 1.83 -4.47 6.22
C ARG A 286 3.11 -5.20 6.58
N TYR A 287 3.06 -5.98 7.64
CA TYR A 287 4.14 -6.84 8.07
C TYR A 287 3.62 -8.23 8.34
N SER A 288 4.36 -9.23 7.87
CA SER A 288 4.10 -10.63 8.16
C SER A 288 5.31 -11.21 8.89
N ARG A 289 5.04 -11.93 9.99
CA ARG A 289 6.04 -12.65 10.76
C ARG A 289 5.69 -14.12 10.71
N THR A 290 6.66 -14.94 10.39
CA THR A 290 6.59 -16.40 10.51
C THR A 290 7.70 -16.85 11.43
N SER A 291 7.77 -18.16 11.73
CA SER A 291 8.88 -18.72 12.51
C SER A 291 10.28 -18.42 11.91
N LYS A 292 10.35 -18.11 10.62
CA LYS A 292 11.59 -17.76 9.89
C LYS A 292 11.89 -16.27 9.86
N TYR A 293 10.88 -15.39 10.00
CA TYR A 293 11.01 -13.95 9.82
C TYR A 293 10.50 -13.22 11.07
N ASN A 294 11.39 -12.56 11.77
CA ASN A 294 11.12 -11.88 13.04
C ASN A 294 11.63 -10.43 13.02
N GLU A 295 11.15 -9.64 12.06
CA GLU A 295 11.48 -8.21 12.05
C GLU A 295 10.58 -7.43 13.02
N ALA A 296 11.19 -6.58 13.83
CA ALA A 296 10.48 -5.64 14.67
C ALA A 296 10.05 -4.42 13.82
N PHE A 297 8.85 -3.92 14.08
CA PHE A 297 8.40 -2.66 13.49
C PHE A 297 9.24 -1.50 14.02
N LYS A 298 9.62 -0.59 13.14
CA LYS A 298 10.18 0.70 13.55
C LYS A 298 9.10 1.76 13.44
N MET A 299 8.57 2.21 14.56
CA MET A 299 7.55 3.25 14.63
C MET A 299 6.41 3.03 13.62
N PRO A 300 5.59 1.99 13.77
CA PRO A 300 4.46 1.77 12.89
C PRO A 300 3.37 2.84 13.08
N SER A 301 2.45 2.98 12.12
CA SER A 301 1.20 3.70 12.37
C SER A 301 0.23 2.86 13.23
N ARG A 302 -0.99 3.31 13.44
CA ARG A 302 -1.97 2.58 14.24
C ARG A 302 -2.32 1.25 13.60
N LEU A 303 -2.43 0.19 14.40
CA LEU A 303 -2.84 -1.13 13.93
C LEU A 303 -4.32 -1.09 13.50
N LYS A 304 -4.59 -1.54 12.28
CA LYS A 304 -5.94 -1.62 11.70
C LYS A 304 -6.48 -3.04 11.69
N GLU A 305 -5.68 -3.97 11.22
CA GLU A 305 -6.02 -5.40 11.16
C GLU A 305 -4.89 -6.23 11.73
N PHE A 306 -5.27 -7.30 12.41
CA PHE A 306 -4.32 -8.27 12.93
C PHE A 306 -4.83 -9.68 12.64
N TRP A 307 -4.00 -10.47 12.01
CA TRP A 307 -4.24 -11.88 11.79
C TRP A 307 -3.13 -12.70 12.42
N ALA A 308 -3.51 -13.77 13.12
CA ALA A 308 -2.54 -14.66 13.75
C ALA A 308 -2.98 -16.10 13.64
N MET A 309 -1.99 -16.98 13.50
CA MET A 309 -2.15 -18.43 13.69
C MET A 309 -1.22 -18.92 14.79
N TRP A 310 -1.74 -19.80 15.62
CA TRP A 310 -0.97 -20.46 16.66
C TRP A 310 -1.41 -21.91 16.85
N ASP A 311 -0.51 -22.71 17.39
CA ASP A 311 -0.74 -24.10 17.72
C ASP A 311 -0.81 -24.25 19.24
N TYR A 312 -1.82 -24.97 19.70
CA TYR A 312 -1.98 -25.37 21.09
C TYR A 312 -2.61 -26.77 21.15
N ASN A 313 -1.95 -27.71 21.84
CA ASN A 313 -2.24 -29.15 21.78
C ASN A 313 -2.30 -29.59 20.29
N ASP A 314 -3.28 -30.42 19.95
CA ASP A 314 -3.46 -30.97 18.59
C ASP A 314 -4.24 -30.07 17.66
N SER A 315 -4.39 -28.80 18.02
CA SER A 315 -5.22 -27.84 17.29
C SER A 315 -4.45 -26.62 16.85
N ARG A 316 -4.70 -26.20 15.60
CA ARG A 316 -4.30 -24.91 15.06
C ARG A 316 -5.46 -23.94 15.12
N TYR A 317 -5.20 -22.79 15.69
CA TYR A 317 -6.12 -21.66 15.78
C TYR A 317 -5.75 -20.62 14.75
N SER A 318 -6.74 -19.94 14.18
CA SER A 318 -6.54 -18.74 13.35
C SER A 318 -7.50 -17.65 13.82
N CYS A 319 -6.93 -16.51 14.17
CA CYS A 319 -7.64 -15.35 14.66
C CYS A 319 -7.56 -14.22 13.64
N TYR A 320 -8.66 -13.52 13.50
CA TYR A 320 -8.75 -12.28 12.73
C TYR A 320 -9.31 -11.20 13.62
N MET A 321 -8.63 -10.07 13.66
CA MET A 321 -9.05 -8.89 14.41
C MET A 321 -9.12 -7.68 13.49
N TYR A 322 -10.15 -6.88 13.68
CA TYR A 322 -10.30 -5.61 13.02
C TYR A 322 -10.61 -4.55 14.07
N PHE A 323 -9.74 -3.57 14.15
CA PHE A 323 -9.81 -2.52 15.14
C PHE A 323 -10.79 -1.45 14.68
N ASN A 324 -11.70 -1.01 15.55
CA ASN A 324 -12.63 0.05 15.22
C ASN A 324 -11.89 1.38 14.98
N GLU A 325 -12.15 2.03 13.84
CA GLU A 325 -11.45 3.25 13.42
C GLU A 325 -11.48 4.36 14.48
N ALA A 326 -12.67 4.73 14.92
CA ALA A 326 -12.84 5.83 15.87
C ALA A 326 -12.16 5.54 17.21
N GLU A 327 -12.26 4.28 17.68
CA GLU A 327 -11.62 3.87 18.93
C GLU A 327 -10.10 3.90 18.83
N VAL A 328 -9.52 3.33 17.77
CA VAL A 328 -8.06 3.31 17.57
C VAL A 328 -7.52 4.72 17.47
N LEU A 329 -8.14 5.58 16.67
CA LEU A 329 -7.72 6.97 16.55
C LEU A 329 -7.76 7.68 17.92
N LYS A 330 -8.83 7.51 18.67
CA LYS A 330 -8.98 8.11 20.01
C LYS A 330 -7.97 7.58 21.01
N VAL A 331 -7.85 6.25 21.12
CA VAL A 331 -6.98 5.59 22.12
C VAL A 331 -5.51 5.96 21.91
N PHE A 332 -5.03 5.98 20.67
CA PHE A 332 -3.66 6.39 20.39
C PHE A 332 -3.41 7.87 20.67
N ASP A 333 -4.35 8.76 20.30
CA ASP A 333 -4.22 10.19 20.59
C ASP A 333 -4.24 10.47 22.10
N GLU A 334 -5.10 9.75 22.88
CA GLU A 334 -5.18 9.89 24.32
C GLU A 334 -3.94 9.32 25.03
N ALA A 335 -3.42 8.18 24.58
CA ALA A 335 -2.28 7.52 25.17
C ALA A 335 -0.99 8.35 24.98
N TYR A 336 -0.73 8.78 23.76
CA TYR A 336 0.52 9.47 23.39
C TYR A 336 0.45 10.99 23.55
N GLY A 337 -0.73 11.61 23.43
CA GLY A 337 -0.83 13.06 23.37
C GLY A 337 0.02 13.63 22.22
N GLU A 338 0.86 14.61 22.54
CA GLU A 338 1.75 15.24 21.55
C GLU A 338 3.07 14.48 21.31
N ASP A 339 3.51 13.68 22.29
CA ASP A 339 4.78 12.94 22.21
C ASP A 339 4.60 11.48 21.74
N ARG A 340 4.66 11.28 20.45
CA ARG A 340 4.57 9.96 19.79
C ARG A 340 5.86 9.14 19.89
N THR A 341 6.94 9.70 20.45
CA THR A 341 8.23 9.02 20.62
C THR A 341 8.32 8.24 21.92
N GLN A 342 7.40 8.45 22.86
CA GLN A 342 7.29 7.67 24.09
C GLN A 342 7.19 6.20 23.77
N LYS A 343 7.88 5.36 24.53
CA LYS A 343 7.81 3.91 24.33
C LYS A 343 6.46 3.39 24.79
N GLY A 344 5.74 2.70 23.91
CA GLY A 344 4.47 2.06 24.19
C GLY A 344 4.46 0.57 23.86
N GLU A 345 3.38 -0.09 24.26
CA GLU A 345 3.09 -1.48 23.98
C GLU A 345 1.60 -1.63 23.62
N LEU A 346 1.31 -2.13 22.44
CA LEU A 346 -0.02 -2.64 22.12
C LEU A 346 -0.05 -4.13 22.48
N LYS A 347 -0.73 -4.45 23.56
CA LYS A 347 -0.82 -5.78 24.12
C LYS A 347 -2.09 -6.46 23.64
N ILE A 348 -1.96 -7.65 23.09
CA ILE A 348 -3.07 -8.56 22.75
C ILE A 348 -2.86 -9.84 23.54
N LYS A 349 -3.67 -10.08 24.55
CA LYS A 349 -3.60 -11.24 25.41
C LYS A 349 -4.74 -12.20 25.11
N VAL A 350 -4.41 -13.47 24.88
CA VAL A 350 -5.36 -14.55 24.61
C VAL A 350 -5.53 -15.40 25.86
N CYS A 351 -6.78 -15.63 26.29
CA CYS A 351 -7.09 -16.45 27.45
C CYS A 351 -6.78 -17.95 27.21
N LYS A 352 -6.77 -18.72 28.29
CA LYS A 352 -6.47 -20.16 28.27
C LYS A 352 -7.39 -21.01 27.39
N TYR A 353 -8.59 -20.52 27.06
CA TYR A 353 -9.55 -21.23 26.20
C TYR A 353 -9.45 -20.82 24.72
N ASN A 354 -8.54 -19.90 24.37
CA ASN A 354 -8.31 -19.38 23.01
C ASN A 354 -9.54 -18.69 22.39
N ASN A 355 -10.44 -18.15 23.21
CA ASN A 355 -11.72 -17.58 22.77
C ASN A 355 -12.09 -16.26 23.46
N LEU A 356 -11.21 -15.68 24.26
CA LEU A 356 -11.37 -14.36 24.85
C LEU A 356 -10.07 -13.59 24.73
N PHE A 357 -10.18 -12.28 24.56
CA PHE A 357 -9.04 -11.42 24.30
C PHE A 357 -9.11 -10.19 25.21
N ASP A 358 -7.98 -9.80 25.76
CA ASP A 358 -7.79 -8.51 26.44
C ASP A 358 -6.79 -7.70 25.62
N ILE A 359 -7.26 -6.54 25.11
CA ILE A 359 -6.46 -5.70 24.21
C ILE A 359 -6.29 -4.34 24.85
N SER A 360 -5.06 -3.88 25.03
CA SER A 360 -4.75 -2.59 25.63
C SER A 360 -3.56 -1.93 24.99
N LEU A 361 -3.58 -0.60 24.92
CA LEU A 361 -2.44 0.23 24.59
C LEU A 361 -1.87 0.83 25.88
N ASN A 362 -0.60 0.50 26.15
CA ASN A 362 0.12 0.92 27.35
C ASN A 362 1.21 1.93 26.93
N VAL A 363 1.18 3.15 27.48
CA VAL A 363 2.18 4.21 27.20
C VAL A 363 2.48 4.96 28.50
N GLY A 364 3.71 4.88 28.99
CA GLY A 364 4.05 5.40 30.32
C GLY A 364 3.17 4.78 31.41
N ASP A 365 2.47 5.60 32.20
CA ASP A 365 1.57 5.15 33.25
C ASP A 365 0.13 4.92 32.76
N LYS A 366 -0.16 5.18 31.49
CA LYS A 366 -1.49 5.00 30.91
C LYS A 366 -1.65 3.58 30.38
N SER A 367 -2.81 2.98 30.66
CA SER A 367 -3.24 1.70 30.09
C SER A 367 -4.70 1.85 29.63
N ILE A 368 -4.92 1.88 28.30
CA ILE A 368 -6.23 2.14 27.71
C ILE A 368 -6.67 0.90 26.93
N LYS A 369 -7.86 0.39 27.25
CA LYS A 369 -8.44 -0.78 26.57
C LYS A 369 -9.00 -0.42 25.19
N LEU A 370 -8.94 -1.40 24.27
CA LEU A 370 -9.63 -1.40 22.99
C LEU A 370 -10.74 -2.43 23.03
N GLU A 371 -11.97 -1.96 23.21
CA GLU A 371 -13.15 -2.81 23.48
C GLU A 371 -14.00 -3.08 22.23
N LYS A 372 -13.85 -2.24 21.18
CA LYS A 372 -14.64 -2.31 19.94
C LYS A 372 -13.95 -3.09 18.83
N THR A 373 -12.89 -3.82 19.14
CA THR A 373 -12.21 -4.67 18.16
C THR A 373 -13.10 -5.85 17.79
N ALA A 374 -13.43 -5.98 16.51
CA ALA A 374 -14.15 -7.14 16.01
C ALA A 374 -13.19 -8.35 15.86
N ILE A 375 -13.56 -9.48 16.44
CA ILE A 375 -12.70 -10.68 16.55
C ILE A 375 -13.46 -11.91 16.14
N ARG A 376 -12.81 -12.79 15.36
CA ARG A 376 -13.26 -14.16 15.11
C ARG A 376 -12.09 -15.14 15.21
N VAL A 377 -12.36 -16.31 15.74
CA VAL A 377 -11.38 -17.38 15.90
C VAL A 377 -11.91 -18.69 15.34
N PHE A 378 -11.11 -19.32 14.53
CA PHE A 378 -11.35 -20.65 14.00
C PHE A 378 -10.36 -21.65 14.60
N ARG A 379 -10.81 -22.88 14.79
CA ARG A 379 -10.00 -24.02 15.24
C ARG A 379 -10.05 -25.13 14.20
N ARG A 380 -8.92 -25.79 13.95
CA ARG A 380 -8.83 -26.99 13.11
C ARG A 380 -7.76 -27.95 13.67
N PRO A 381 -7.89 -29.26 13.45
CA PRO A 381 -6.84 -30.22 13.81
C PRO A 381 -5.56 -29.93 13.00
N ILE A 382 -4.39 -30.05 13.63
CA ILE A 382 -3.10 -29.91 12.97
C ILE A 382 -2.88 -30.99 11.92
N GLU A 383 -3.31 -32.21 12.24
CA GLU A 383 -3.19 -33.38 11.35
C GLU A 383 -3.98 -33.26 10.04
N ASN A 384 -5.01 -32.40 10.01
CA ASN A 384 -5.82 -32.21 8.81
C ASN A 384 -5.88 -30.71 8.41
N PRO A 385 -4.82 -30.21 7.80
CA PRO A 385 -4.70 -28.78 7.44
C PRO A 385 -5.69 -28.34 6.34
N THR A 386 -6.29 -29.29 5.60
CA THR A 386 -7.28 -29.00 4.54
C THR A 386 -8.71 -28.94 5.07
N LYS A 387 -8.95 -29.41 6.31
CA LYS A 387 -10.27 -29.33 6.93
C LYS A 387 -10.65 -27.86 7.19
N ALA A 388 -11.88 -27.48 6.83
CA ALA A 388 -12.42 -26.17 7.18
C ALA A 388 -12.34 -25.96 8.70
N GLY A 389 -11.92 -24.77 9.11
CA GLY A 389 -11.87 -24.42 10.53
C GLY A 389 -13.28 -24.28 11.13
N GLU A 390 -13.46 -24.79 12.32
CA GLU A 390 -14.65 -24.59 13.15
C GLU A 390 -14.59 -23.19 13.78
N LEU A 391 -15.63 -22.36 13.60
CA LEU A 391 -15.74 -21.07 14.28
C LEU A 391 -16.01 -21.32 15.78
N ILE A 392 -15.06 -20.95 16.64
CA ILE A 392 -15.16 -21.15 18.10
C ILE A 392 -15.45 -19.86 18.86
N TYR A 393 -15.21 -18.71 18.24
CA TYR A 393 -15.47 -17.41 18.87
C TYR A 393 -15.74 -16.33 17.81
N LYS A 394 -16.68 -15.47 18.13
CA LYS A 394 -17.01 -14.25 17.38
C LYS A 394 -17.72 -13.27 18.31
N ASN A 395 -17.30 -12.00 18.33
CA ASN A 395 -17.87 -10.95 19.18
C ASN A 395 -18.68 -9.87 18.43
N TYR A 396 -19.04 -10.11 17.18
CA TYR A 396 -19.85 -9.21 16.36
C TYR A 396 -20.98 -9.97 15.66
N GLU A 397 -22.03 -9.27 15.23
CA GLU A 397 -23.16 -9.86 14.52
C GLU A 397 -22.90 -10.02 13.02
N GLY A 398 -23.66 -10.88 12.35
CA GLY A 398 -23.57 -11.15 10.91
C GLY A 398 -22.88 -12.46 10.54
N ASN A 399 -23.18 -12.97 9.34
CA ASN A 399 -22.66 -14.26 8.80
C ASN A 399 -21.53 -14.08 7.79
N HIS A 400 -20.74 -13.06 7.90
CA HIS A 400 -19.86 -12.62 6.84
C HIS A 400 -18.56 -13.41 6.75
N THR A 401 -18.30 -13.95 5.58
CA THR A 401 -16.96 -14.31 5.14
C THR A 401 -16.06 -13.07 4.99
N ASN A 402 -16.66 -11.92 4.69
CA ASN A 402 -15.99 -10.62 4.74
C ASN A 402 -16.31 -9.94 6.07
N PHE A 403 -15.31 -9.37 6.73
CA PHE A 403 -15.37 -8.94 8.13
C PHE A 403 -16.40 -7.87 8.42
N PHE A 404 -16.90 -7.11 7.43
CA PHE A 404 -17.68 -5.92 7.72
C PHE A 404 -18.73 -5.66 6.67
N ALA A 405 -19.89 -5.21 7.12
CA ALA A 405 -20.73 -4.33 6.32
C ALA A 405 -19.88 -3.12 5.89
N ASP A 406 -20.14 -2.56 4.72
CA ASP A 406 -19.35 -1.43 4.19
C ASP A 406 -19.30 -0.23 5.13
N ASP A 407 -20.28 -0.11 6.03
CA ASP A 407 -20.38 0.93 7.06
C ASP A 407 -19.34 0.82 8.19
N GLU A 408 -18.70 -0.33 8.36
CA GLU A 408 -17.73 -0.57 9.43
C GLU A 408 -16.27 -0.44 8.97
N LYS A 409 -16.03 -0.29 7.65
CA LYS A 409 -14.69 -0.08 7.12
C LYS A 409 -14.20 1.33 7.44
N TYR A 410 -12.89 1.48 7.48
CA TYR A 410 -12.27 2.79 7.68
C TYR A 410 -12.67 3.76 6.55
N VAL A 411 -12.97 5.00 6.92
CA VAL A 411 -13.41 6.03 5.97
C VAL A 411 -12.36 6.33 4.92
N GLY A 412 -11.08 6.23 5.26
CA GLY A 412 -9.98 6.46 4.34
C GLY A 412 -9.44 5.20 3.67
N GLU A 413 -10.09 4.08 3.86
CA GLU A 413 -9.62 2.79 3.32
C GLU A 413 -9.77 2.67 1.80
#